data_06babeb400a88a7ee90e4da16c245e55
#
_entry.id   06babeb400a88a7ee90e4da16c245e55
#
_cell.length_a   1.000
_cell.length_b   1.000
_cell.length_c   1.000
_cell.angle_alpha   90.00
_cell.angle_beta   90.00
_cell.angle_gamma   90.00
#
_symmetry.space_group_name_H-M   'P 1'
#
loop_
_entity.id
_entity.type
_entity.pdbx_description
1 polymer ?
#
loop_
_entity_poly.entity_id
_entity_poly.type
_entity_poly.pdbx_seq_one_letter_code
_entity_poly.pdbx_strand_id
1 'polypeptide(L)'
;MAKNVERLQAREAKELIRREKQLGARSNKFYLIYLFMILSLIYITDEIASTISIQFQANIVTEFFVKNMGMEYGAGLSLFSAIGFISYPVTLLIIFYRPLADKFGRKPFLVINTLCMGLGLFLVYLSKDIYVYMIGGTLMGFMVSHDMQCVYILECSDKKSRARNYAIVKAVAILGTLLVPLLRATLMQNVSERWHVVYLVPAIIGFVMSLFALLFAKETNAFLIKRIEYLKTPIEEREQRSKEGREQNAQGGILTAVKFAFKHRQLRFLIIACCCFYLASLGTATYSTVMAKSALMTEEEITLALFLYPVGNALFTLISGFVSDKFGRKVT
;
A
#
# COMPACT_ATOMS: atom_id res chain seq x y z
N MET A 1 28.05 21.44 -26.01
CA MET A 1 26.87 21.84 -25.22
C MET A 1 25.62 22.01 -26.08
N ALA A 2 25.61 22.78 -27.15
CA ALA A 2 24.44 23.04 -28.03
C ALA A 2 23.72 21.75 -28.50
N LYS A 3 24.44 20.76 -29.01
CA LYS A 3 23.88 19.49 -29.51
C LYS A 3 23.14 18.65 -28.44
N ASN A 4 23.51 18.81 -27.15
CA ASN A 4 22.81 18.17 -26.05
C ASN A 4 21.51 18.90 -25.68
N VAL A 5 21.48 20.22 -25.79
CA VAL A 5 20.29 21.03 -25.55
C VAL A 5 19.24 20.76 -26.64
N GLU A 6 19.63 20.75 -27.93
CA GLU A 6 18.71 20.38 -29.01
C GLU A 6 18.12 18.98 -28.88
N ARG A 7 18.92 17.98 -28.45
CA ARG A 7 18.44 16.63 -28.20
C ARG A 7 17.46 16.57 -27.02
N LEU A 8 17.69 17.36 -25.96
CA LEU A 8 16.79 17.47 -24.84
C LEU A 8 15.47 18.10 -25.26
N GLN A 9 15.50 19.22 -25.98
CA GLN A 9 14.31 19.91 -26.49
C GLN A 9 13.48 19.00 -27.42
N ALA A 10 14.12 18.26 -28.31
CA ALA A 10 13.44 17.31 -29.19
C ALA A 10 12.78 16.15 -28.43
N ARG A 11 13.39 15.67 -27.33
CA ARG A 11 12.80 14.65 -26.44
C ARG A 11 11.60 15.21 -25.68
N GLU A 12 11.73 16.41 -25.13
CA GLU A 12 10.65 17.08 -24.39
C GLU A 12 9.46 17.39 -25.30
N ALA A 13 9.68 17.84 -26.53
CA ALA A 13 8.62 18.06 -27.50
C ALA A 13 7.85 16.77 -27.84
N LYS A 14 8.56 15.65 -28.03
CA LYS A 14 7.92 14.34 -28.25
C LYS A 14 7.15 13.89 -27.00
N GLU A 15 7.70 14.10 -25.82
CA GLU A 15 7.00 13.78 -24.57
C GLU A 15 5.74 14.64 -24.42
N LEU A 16 5.79 15.93 -24.72
CA LEU A 16 4.66 16.85 -24.65
C LEU A 16 3.49 16.37 -25.52
N ILE A 17 3.75 16.11 -26.81
CA ILE A 17 2.74 15.61 -27.77
C ILE A 17 2.11 14.29 -27.25
N ARG A 18 2.96 13.38 -26.73
CA ARG A 18 2.49 12.11 -26.17
C ARG A 18 1.58 12.33 -24.96
N ARG A 19 1.93 13.26 -24.05
CA ARG A 19 1.17 13.54 -22.82
C ARG A 19 -0.15 14.25 -23.12
N GLU A 20 -0.15 15.20 -24.06
CA GLU A 20 -1.37 15.85 -24.51
C GLU A 20 -2.36 14.86 -25.16
N LYS A 21 -1.86 13.97 -26.00
CA LYS A 21 -2.67 12.88 -26.58
C LYS A 21 -3.25 11.96 -25.49
N GLN A 22 -2.46 11.64 -24.45
CA GLN A 22 -2.93 10.85 -23.34
C GLN A 22 -4.03 11.55 -22.54
N LEU A 23 -3.93 12.86 -22.34
CA LEU A 23 -4.94 13.66 -21.63
C LEU A 23 -6.23 13.79 -22.45
N GLY A 24 -6.12 14.07 -23.75
CA GLY A 24 -7.28 14.21 -24.65
C GLY A 24 -8.12 12.93 -24.78
N ALA A 25 -7.50 11.76 -24.69
CA ALA A 25 -8.20 10.47 -24.80
C ALA A 25 -9.07 10.13 -23.55
N ARG A 26 -9.13 10.99 -22.54
CA ARG A 26 -9.72 10.69 -21.20
C ARG A 26 -11.02 11.42 -20.87
N SER A 27 -11.65 12.10 -21.81
CA SER A 27 -12.92 12.80 -21.57
C SER A 27 -14.15 11.88 -21.49
N ASN A 28 -13.97 10.55 -21.57
CA ASN A 28 -15.07 9.59 -21.56
C ASN A 28 -15.52 9.27 -20.11
N LYS A 29 -16.82 9.34 -19.85
CA LYS A 29 -17.46 9.00 -18.55
C LYS A 29 -17.14 7.57 -18.09
N PHE A 30 -16.99 6.61 -19.00
CA PHE A 30 -16.63 5.22 -18.69
C PHE A 30 -15.18 5.06 -18.19
N TYR A 31 -14.31 6.06 -18.38
CA TYR A 31 -12.93 5.97 -17.94
C TYR A 31 -12.78 5.83 -16.41
N LEU A 32 -13.59 6.52 -15.64
CA LEU A 32 -13.56 6.41 -14.16
C LEU A 32 -13.96 5.02 -13.68
N ILE A 33 -15.01 4.43 -14.27
CA ILE A 33 -15.46 3.08 -13.93
C ILE A 33 -14.36 2.07 -14.26
N TYR A 34 -13.81 2.15 -15.46
CA TYR A 34 -12.69 1.33 -15.90
C TYR A 34 -11.49 1.44 -14.93
N LEU A 35 -11.11 2.66 -14.56
CA LEU A 35 -9.99 2.91 -13.66
C LEU A 35 -10.26 2.31 -12.27
N PHE A 36 -11.44 2.50 -11.71
CA PHE A 36 -11.78 1.97 -10.39
C PHE A 36 -11.85 0.44 -10.37
N MET A 37 -12.32 -0.18 -11.43
CA MET A 37 -12.27 -1.65 -11.56
C MET A 37 -10.83 -2.17 -11.52
N ILE A 38 -9.93 -1.56 -12.31
CA ILE A 38 -8.51 -1.93 -12.33
C ILE A 38 -7.87 -1.69 -10.95
N LEU A 39 -8.10 -0.52 -10.35
CA LEU A 39 -7.54 -0.21 -9.04
C LEU A 39 -8.05 -1.14 -7.96
N SER A 40 -9.32 -1.55 -7.99
CA SER A 40 -9.87 -2.51 -7.03
C SER A 40 -9.16 -3.85 -7.13
N LEU A 41 -8.93 -4.36 -8.34
CA LEU A 41 -8.23 -5.63 -8.57
C LEU A 41 -6.77 -5.57 -8.09
N ILE A 42 -6.06 -4.48 -8.39
CA ILE A 42 -4.68 -4.28 -7.92
C ILE A 42 -4.65 -4.15 -6.40
N TYR A 43 -5.62 -3.44 -5.82
CA TYR A 43 -5.67 -3.20 -4.38
C TYR A 43 -5.95 -4.48 -3.57
N ILE A 44 -6.57 -5.50 -4.17
CA ILE A 44 -6.71 -6.83 -3.54
C ILE A 44 -5.34 -7.40 -3.16
N THR A 45 -4.35 -7.28 -4.05
CA THR A 45 -2.97 -7.75 -3.77
C THR A 45 -2.36 -7.00 -2.58
N ASP A 46 -2.58 -5.69 -2.49
CA ASP A 46 -2.11 -4.84 -1.40
C ASP A 46 -2.74 -5.25 -0.05
N GLU A 47 -4.06 -5.42 -0.03
CA GLU A 47 -4.79 -5.85 1.17
C GLU A 47 -4.39 -7.25 1.63
N ILE A 48 -4.18 -8.18 0.70
CA ILE A 48 -3.70 -9.53 1.04
C ILE A 48 -2.28 -9.43 1.62
N ALA A 49 -1.36 -8.71 0.97
CA ALA A 49 0.01 -8.56 1.44
C ALA A 49 0.09 -7.92 2.84
N SER A 50 -0.82 -6.99 3.15
CA SER A 50 -0.88 -6.32 4.46
C SER A 50 -1.42 -7.18 5.58
N THR A 51 -2.27 -8.16 5.28
CA THR A 51 -3.02 -8.93 6.30
C THR A 51 -2.60 -10.38 6.44
N ILE A 52 -2.02 -10.99 5.39
CA ILE A 52 -1.74 -12.43 5.36
C ILE A 52 -0.78 -12.87 6.48
N SER A 53 0.28 -12.12 6.75
CA SER A 53 1.27 -12.47 7.77
C SER A 53 0.67 -12.46 9.19
N ILE A 54 -0.32 -11.59 9.43
CA ILE A 54 -1.05 -11.53 10.69
C ILE A 54 -1.84 -12.82 10.91
N GLN A 55 -2.48 -13.34 9.86
CA GLN A 55 -3.29 -14.56 9.94
C GLN A 55 -2.46 -15.82 10.17
N PHE A 56 -1.17 -15.81 9.84
CA PHE A 56 -0.26 -16.95 10.01
C PHE A 56 0.81 -16.75 11.08
N GLN A 57 0.76 -15.66 11.85
CA GLN A 57 1.78 -15.33 12.85
C GLN A 57 2.08 -16.49 13.80
N ALA A 58 1.05 -17.13 14.33
CA ALA A 58 1.23 -18.26 15.23
C ALA A 58 1.93 -19.47 14.58
N ASN A 59 1.63 -19.74 13.30
CA ASN A 59 2.26 -20.81 12.53
C ASN A 59 3.74 -20.49 12.24
N ILE A 60 4.03 -19.25 11.88
CA ILE A 60 5.38 -18.73 11.61
C ILE A 60 6.26 -18.87 12.86
N VAL A 61 5.77 -18.41 14.01
CA VAL A 61 6.49 -18.53 15.30
C VAL A 61 6.72 -19.98 15.67
N THR A 62 5.72 -20.84 15.52
CA THR A 62 5.85 -22.26 15.83
C THR A 62 6.91 -22.95 14.96
N GLU A 63 6.94 -22.67 13.65
CA GLU A 63 7.87 -23.33 12.75
C GLU A 63 9.30 -22.83 12.96
N PHE A 64 9.52 -21.52 12.86
CA PHE A 64 10.89 -21.00 12.87
C PHE A 64 11.54 -20.96 14.24
N PHE A 65 10.78 -20.69 15.29
CA PHE A 65 11.36 -20.51 16.63
C PHE A 65 11.18 -21.73 17.53
N VAL A 66 9.97 -22.32 17.54
CA VAL A 66 9.73 -23.47 18.42
C VAL A 66 10.34 -24.74 17.83
N LYS A 67 9.99 -25.09 16.57
CA LYS A 67 10.46 -26.35 15.94
C LYS A 67 11.92 -26.28 15.53
N ASN A 68 12.32 -25.21 14.83
CA ASN A 68 13.68 -25.15 14.25
C ASN A 68 14.74 -24.72 15.27
N MET A 69 14.40 -23.85 16.23
CA MET A 69 15.33 -23.33 17.24
C MET A 69 15.14 -23.94 18.64
N GLY A 70 14.10 -24.76 18.86
CA GLY A 70 13.82 -25.36 20.17
C GLY A 70 13.40 -24.37 21.26
N MET A 71 12.91 -23.18 20.88
CA MET A 71 12.51 -22.15 21.84
C MET A 71 11.14 -22.42 22.43
N GLU A 72 10.90 -21.93 23.63
CA GLU A 72 9.55 -21.82 24.17
C GLU A 72 8.74 -20.83 23.30
N TYR A 73 7.44 -21.10 23.11
CA TYR A 73 6.58 -20.30 22.24
C TYR A 73 6.55 -18.81 22.61
N GLY A 74 6.48 -18.48 23.91
CA GLY A 74 6.49 -17.10 24.40
C GLY A 74 7.80 -16.36 24.08
N ALA A 75 8.93 -17.04 24.26
CA ALA A 75 10.23 -16.51 23.91
C ALA A 75 10.38 -16.34 22.39
N GLY A 76 9.92 -17.31 21.59
CA GLY A 76 9.88 -17.25 20.13
C GLY A 76 9.03 -16.09 19.62
N LEU A 77 7.85 -15.87 20.19
CA LEU A 77 6.97 -14.77 19.85
C LEU A 77 7.61 -13.39 20.17
N SER A 78 8.26 -13.29 21.32
CA SER A 78 8.99 -12.08 21.72
C SER A 78 10.14 -11.77 20.78
N LEU A 79 10.93 -12.79 20.40
CA LEU A 79 12.02 -12.64 19.45
C LEU A 79 11.51 -12.29 18.06
N PHE A 80 10.45 -12.93 17.56
CA PHE A 80 9.81 -12.60 16.30
C PHE A 80 9.36 -11.13 16.26
N SER A 81 8.73 -10.66 17.34
CA SER A 81 8.31 -9.26 17.45
C SER A 81 9.51 -8.30 17.48
N ALA A 82 10.58 -8.64 18.22
CA ALA A 82 11.80 -7.84 18.28
C ALA A 82 12.49 -7.74 16.90
N ILE A 83 12.59 -8.86 16.16
CA ILE A 83 13.12 -8.88 14.79
C ILE A 83 12.25 -8.03 13.86
N GLY A 84 10.92 -8.05 14.03
CA GLY A 84 9.98 -7.21 13.30
C GLY A 84 10.34 -5.72 13.40
N PHE A 85 10.83 -5.24 14.55
CA PHE A 85 11.29 -3.86 14.71
C PHE A 85 12.47 -3.49 13.80
N ILE A 86 13.31 -4.44 13.40
CA ILE A 86 14.45 -4.20 12.49
C ILE A 86 13.97 -3.78 11.10
N SER A 87 12.78 -4.18 10.69
CA SER A 87 12.21 -3.81 9.40
C SER A 87 11.68 -2.36 9.35
N TYR A 88 11.34 -1.74 10.49
CA TYR A 88 10.79 -0.38 10.53
C TYR A 88 11.72 0.70 9.96
N PRO A 89 13.03 0.74 10.22
CA PRO A 89 13.93 1.70 9.57
C PRO A 89 13.88 1.62 8.04
N VAL A 90 13.73 0.41 7.49
CA VAL A 90 13.60 0.21 6.03
C VAL A 90 12.29 0.82 5.53
N THR A 91 11.19 0.66 6.27
CA THR A 91 9.90 1.25 5.89
C THR A 91 9.93 2.78 5.95
N LEU A 92 10.76 3.40 6.80
CA LEU A 92 10.92 4.85 6.84
C LEU A 92 11.56 5.42 5.56
N LEU A 93 12.28 4.61 4.77
CA LEU A 93 12.80 5.02 3.45
C LEU A 93 11.67 5.40 2.48
N ILE A 94 10.42 5.07 2.78
CA ILE A 94 9.23 5.47 2.03
C ILE A 94 9.15 7.00 1.88
N ILE A 95 9.65 7.75 2.84
CA ILE A 95 9.68 9.23 2.83
C ILE A 95 10.46 9.74 1.62
N PHE A 96 11.51 9.02 1.20
CA PHE A 96 12.33 9.36 0.04
C PHE A 96 11.78 8.73 -1.25
N TYR A 97 11.20 7.55 -1.17
CA TYR A 97 10.67 6.82 -2.32
C TYR A 97 9.37 7.44 -2.86
N ARG A 98 8.45 7.82 -1.98
CA ARG A 98 7.13 8.36 -2.33
C ARG A 98 7.18 9.62 -3.22
N PRO A 99 8.04 10.64 -2.96
CA PRO A 99 8.14 11.82 -3.82
C PRO A 99 8.64 11.53 -5.24
N LEU A 100 9.32 10.40 -5.46
CA LEU A 100 9.76 10.02 -6.81
C LEU A 100 8.56 9.77 -7.74
N ALA A 101 7.42 9.34 -7.21
CA ALA A 101 6.20 9.19 -7.98
C ALA A 101 5.65 10.52 -8.51
N ASP A 102 5.92 11.65 -7.83
CA ASP A 102 5.58 12.99 -8.31
C ASP A 102 6.44 13.38 -9.52
N LYS A 103 7.67 12.90 -9.59
CA LYS A 103 8.64 13.22 -10.64
C LYS A 103 8.50 12.32 -11.88
N PHE A 104 8.35 11.00 -11.66
CA PHE A 104 8.40 10.01 -12.74
C PHE A 104 7.01 9.56 -13.21
N GLY A 105 5.97 9.87 -12.47
CA GLY A 105 4.59 9.45 -12.74
C GLY A 105 4.08 8.42 -11.74
N ARG A 106 2.77 8.28 -11.67
CA ARG A 106 2.10 7.37 -10.73
C ARG A 106 2.11 5.91 -11.22
N LYS A 107 1.93 5.73 -12.55
CA LYS A 107 1.82 4.39 -13.15
C LYS A 107 3.05 3.51 -12.90
N PRO A 108 4.31 3.94 -13.10
CA PRO A 108 5.47 3.10 -12.84
C PRO A 108 5.51 2.61 -11.39
N PHE A 109 5.16 3.47 -10.44
CA PHE A 109 5.17 3.12 -9.02
C PHE A 109 4.04 2.15 -8.66
N LEU A 110 2.85 2.30 -9.26
CA LEU A 110 1.77 1.33 -9.10
C LEU A 110 2.22 -0.07 -9.55
N VAL A 111 2.86 -0.17 -10.72
CA VAL A 111 3.37 -1.44 -11.26
C VAL A 111 4.45 -2.03 -10.37
N ILE A 112 5.46 -1.23 -10.00
CA ILE A 112 6.58 -1.68 -9.17
C ILE A 112 6.08 -2.13 -7.79
N ASN A 113 5.17 -1.37 -7.16
CA ASN A 113 4.61 -1.74 -5.86
C ASN A 113 3.91 -3.09 -5.93
N THR A 114 3.03 -3.28 -6.90
CA THR A 114 2.28 -4.54 -7.06
C THR A 114 3.22 -5.71 -7.36
N LEU A 115 4.25 -5.50 -8.20
CA LEU A 115 5.27 -6.50 -8.51
C LEU A 115 6.05 -6.89 -7.26
N CYS A 116 6.53 -5.91 -6.50
CA CYS A 116 7.33 -6.16 -5.30
C CYS A 116 6.50 -6.79 -4.18
N MET A 117 5.19 -6.49 -4.07
CA MET A 117 4.31 -7.21 -3.17
C MET A 117 4.17 -8.69 -3.57
N GLY A 118 3.96 -8.97 -4.85
CA GLY A 118 3.95 -10.34 -5.37
C GLY A 118 5.28 -11.07 -5.12
N LEU A 119 6.40 -10.37 -5.31
CA LEU A 119 7.73 -10.92 -5.02
C LEU A 119 7.93 -11.19 -3.52
N GLY A 120 7.48 -10.29 -2.65
CA GLY A 120 7.53 -10.49 -1.20
C GLY A 120 6.73 -11.71 -0.75
N LEU A 121 5.50 -11.86 -1.25
CA LEU A 121 4.67 -13.06 -1.03
C LEU A 121 5.35 -14.34 -1.53
N PHE A 122 5.99 -14.29 -2.69
CA PHE A 122 6.71 -15.42 -3.26
C PHE A 122 7.97 -15.78 -2.44
N LEU A 123 8.70 -14.80 -1.93
CA LEU A 123 9.83 -15.04 -1.04
C LEU A 123 9.39 -15.71 0.27
N VAL A 124 8.24 -15.29 0.82
CA VAL A 124 7.67 -15.95 2.01
C VAL A 124 7.26 -17.40 1.69
N TYR A 125 6.66 -17.66 0.53
CA TYR A 125 6.37 -19.01 0.08
C TYR A 125 7.63 -19.90 0.01
N LEU A 126 8.75 -19.35 -0.48
CA LEU A 126 10.03 -20.08 -0.59
C LEU A 126 10.81 -20.16 0.72
N SER A 127 10.37 -19.46 1.79
CA SER A 127 11.13 -19.35 3.02
C SER A 127 11.23 -20.71 3.74
N LYS A 128 12.45 -21.15 3.93
CA LYS A 128 12.80 -22.31 4.77
C LYS A 128 13.40 -21.88 6.11
N ASP A 129 13.72 -20.61 6.23
CA ASP A 129 14.32 -19.98 7.40
C ASP A 129 13.73 -18.60 7.64
N ILE A 130 13.96 -18.08 8.84
CA ILE A 130 13.44 -16.78 9.28
C ILE A 130 14.01 -15.61 8.46
N TYR A 131 15.23 -15.72 7.89
CA TYR A 131 15.87 -14.63 7.17
C TYR A 131 15.17 -14.35 5.85
N VAL A 132 14.90 -15.41 5.06
CA VAL A 132 14.17 -15.28 3.79
C VAL A 132 12.75 -14.78 4.05
N TYR A 133 12.09 -15.29 5.11
CA TYR A 133 10.78 -14.78 5.56
C TYR A 133 10.84 -13.26 5.84
N MET A 134 11.84 -12.82 6.60
CA MET A 134 11.99 -11.41 6.97
C MET A 134 12.26 -10.50 5.78
N ILE A 135 13.05 -10.95 4.80
CA ILE A 135 13.28 -10.20 3.55
C ILE A 135 11.96 -10.02 2.81
N GLY A 136 11.19 -11.10 2.62
CA GLY A 136 9.88 -11.04 1.97
C GLY A 136 8.89 -10.14 2.72
N GLY A 137 8.80 -10.30 4.04
CA GLY A 137 7.94 -9.49 4.92
C GLY A 137 8.30 -8.01 4.92
N THR A 138 9.60 -7.69 4.98
CA THR A 138 10.09 -6.29 4.91
C THR A 138 9.78 -5.66 3.57
N LEU A 139 9.95 -6.40 2.46
CA LEU A 139 9.62 -5.93 1.12
C LEU A 139 8.12 -5.63 1.01
N MET A 140 7.25 -6.53 1.49
CA MET A 140 5.80 -6.30 1.53
C MET A 140 5.47 -5.07 2.36
N GLY A 141 5.97 -4.96 3.59
CA GLY A 141 5.70 -3.85 4.50
C GLY A 141 6.13 -2.49 3.93
N PHE A 142 7.27 -2.44 3.24
CA PHE A 142 7.74 -1.25 2.54
C PHE A 142 6.77 -0.83 1.43
N MET A 143 6.31 -1.77 0.59
CA MET A 143 5.45 -1.49 -0.54
C MET A 143 4.01 -1.17 -0.14
N VAL A 144 3.45 -1.85 0.86
CA VAL A 144 2.13 -1.55 1.45
C VAL A 144 2.07 -0.11 1.96
N SER A 145 3.14 0.36 2.61
CA SER A 145 3.22 1.75 3.10
C SER A 145 3.16 2.81 1.99
N HIS A 146 3.36 2.41 0.74
CA HIS A 146 3.37 3.34 -0.40
C HIS A 146 1.98 3.65 -0.98
N ASP A 147 0.94 2.94 -0.64
CA ASP A 147 -0.49 3.09 -1.04
C ASP A 147 -0.75 3.98 -2.27
N MET A 148 -0.21 3.57 -3.42
CA MET A 148 -0.33 4.31 -4.68
C MET A 148 -1.77 4.31 -5.20
N GLN A 149 -2.56 3.31 -4.85
CA GLN A 149 -3.97 3.17 -5.20
C GLN A 149 -4.80 4.31 -4.59
N CYS A 150 -4.52 4.68 -3.34
CA CYS A 150 -5.14 5.83 -2.68
C CYS A 150 -4.86 7.13 -3.45
N VAL A 151 -3.61 7.35 -3.85
CA VAL A 151 -3.22 8.53 -4.63
C VAL A 151 -3.99 8.59 -5.95
N TYR A 152 -4.10 7.47 -6.67
CA TYR A 152 -4.87 7.39 -7.91
C TYR A 152 -6.33 7.77 -7.70
N ILE A 153 -6.98 7.21 -6.68
CA ILE A 153 -8.39 7.50 -6.38
C ILE A 153 -8.58 8.98 -6.04
N LEU A 154 -7.67 9.53 -5.22
CA LEU A 154 -7.73 10.93 -4.81
C LEU A 154 -7.51 11.91 -5.97
N GLU A 155 -6.62 11.59 -6.90
CA GLU A 155 -6.32 12.44 -8.06
C GLU A 155 -7.37 12.34 -9.18
N CYS A 156 -8.06 11.19 -9.29
CA CYS A 156 -9.05 10.95 -10.34
C CYS A 156 -10.51 11.19 -9.91
N SER A 157 -10.76 11.34 -8.60
CA SER A 157 -12.10 11.57 -8.07
C SER A 157 -12.42 13.05 -7.85
N ASP A 158 -13.67 13.42 -8.11
CA ASP A 158 -14.19 14.73 -7.75
C ASP A 158 -14.18 14.94 -6.23
N LYS A 159 -13.95 16.18 -5.79
CA LYS A 159 -13.86 16.53 -4.36
C LYS A 159 -15.09 16.07 -3.55
N LYS A 160 -16.30 16.09 -4.17
CA LYS A 160 -17.58 15.74 -3.52
C LYS A 160 -17.82 14.24 -3.35
N SER A 161 -17.18 13.39 -4.19
CA SER A 161 -17.39 11.93 -4.20
C SER A 161 -16.14 11.14 -3.82
N ARG A 162 -15.09 11.82 -3.37
CA ARG A 162 -13.76 11.27 -3.17
C ARG A 162 -13.73 10.20 -2.07
N ALA A 163 -14.41 10.44 -0.93
CA ALA A 163 -14.46 9.49 0.16
C ALA A 163 -15.27 8.24 -0.21
N ARG A 164 -16.41 8.42 -0.87
CA ARG A 164 -17.23 7.31 -1.37
C ARG A 164 -16.48 6.45 -2.38
N ASN A 165 -15.81 7.07 -3.36
CA ASN A 165 -15.05 6.33 -4.38
C ASN A 165 -13.90 5.53 -3.76
N TYR A 166 -13.19 6.12 -2.81
CA TYR A 166 -12.17 5.42 -2.03
C TYR A 166 -12.78 4.25 -1.26
N ALA A 167 -13.89 4.47 -0.55
CA ALA A 167 -14.55 3.44 0.24
C ALA A 167 -15.03 2.25 -0.60
N ILE A 168 -15.55 2.49 -1.80
CA ILE A 168 -15.97 1.43 -2.72
C ILE A 168 -14.77 0.58 -3.16
N VAL A 169 -13.70 1.22 -3.64
CA VAL A 169 -12.50 0.51 -4.10
C VAL A 169 -11.85 -0.25 -2.95
N LYS A 170 -11.74 0.36 -1.77
CA LYS A 170 -11.17 -0.25 -0.57
C LYS A 170 -12.01 -1.43 -0.06
N ALA A 171 -13.33 -1.30 -0.04
CA ALA A 171 -14.23 -2.38 0.38
C ALA A 171 -14.12 -3.61 -0.53
N VAL A 172 -14.06 -3.42 -1.85
CA VAL A 172 -13.83 -4.51 -2.80
C VAL A 172 -12.49 -5.18 -2.54
N ALA A 173 -11.44 -4.40 -2.27
CA ALA A 173 -10.11 -4.93 -1.96
C ALA A 173 -10.10 -5.72 -0.64
N ILE A 174 -10.76 -5.21 0.41
CA ILE A 174 -10.91 -5.90 1.70
C ILE A 174 -11.66 -7.23 1.52
N LEU A 175 -12.74 -7.25 0.73
CA LEU A 175 -13.45 -8.50 0.43
C LEU A 175 -12.55 -9.50 -0.32
N GLY A 176 -11.61 -9.02 -1.13
CA GLY A 176 -10.62 -9.88 -1.78
C GLY A 176 -9.71 -10.63 -0.80
N THR A 177 -9.53 -10.11 0.43
CA THR A 177 -8.75 -10.81 1.47
C THR A 177 -9.42 -12.08 1.98
N LEU A 178 -10.71 -12.30 1.69
CA LEU A 178 -11.42 -13.57 1.95
C LEU A 178 -10.77 -14.77 1.25
N LEU A 179 -9.98 -14.50 0.21
CA LEU A 179 -9.17 -15.55 -0.43
C LEU A 179 -8.23 -16.23 0.57
N VAL A 180 -7.67 -15.51 1.52
CA VAL A 180 -6.68 -16.05 2.47
C VAL A 180 -7.30 -17.10 3.41
N PRO A 181 -8.39 -16.82 4.16
CA PRO A 181 -9.04 -17.85 4.96
C PRO A 181 -9.64 -19.00 4.12
N LEU A 182 -10.07 -18.72 2.86
CA LEU A 182 -10.49 -19.79 1.96
C LEU A 182 -9.33 -20.75 1.63
N LEU A 183 -8.18 -20.21 1.26
CA LEU A 183 -6.97 -21.00 1.02
C LEU A 183 -6.51 -21.71 2.30
N ARG A 184 -6.61 -21.07 3.46
CA ARG A 184 -6.33 -21.69 4.75
C ARG A 184 -7.24 -22.91 4.96
N ALA A 185 -8.56 -22.74 4.79
CA ALA A 185 -9.53 -23.83 4.95
C ALA A 185 -9.28 -25.02 4.01
N THR A 186 -8.87 -24.76 2.76
CA THR A 186 -8.67 -25.80 1.75
C THR A 186 -7.29 -26.45 1.79
N LEU A 187 -6.23 -25.68 2.01
CA LEU A 187 -4.85 -26.17 1.91
C LEU A 187 -4.28 -26.67 3.24
N MET A 188 -4.85 -26.23 4.39
CA MET A 188 -4.34 -26.58 5.71
C MET A 188 -5.23 -27.60 6.46
N GLN A 189 -6.32 -28.12 5.87
CA GLN A 189 -7.27 -29.02 6.52
C GLN A 189 -6.62 -30.23 7.21
N ASN A 190 -5.48 -30.72 6.69
CA ASN A 190 -4.82 -31.90 7.22
C ASN A 190 -3.37 -31.67 7.68
N VAL A 191 -2.79 -30.50 7.43
CA VAL A 191 -1.36 -30.23 7.71
C VAL A 191 -1.15 -28.76 8.02
N SER A 192 -1.19 -28.40 9.31
CA SER A 192 -0.91 -27.03 9.79
C SER A 192 0.49 -26.52 9.44
N GLU A 193 1.41 -27.43 9.05
CA GLU A 193 2.78 -27.15 8.65
C GLU A 193 2.91 -26.54 7.24
N ARG A 194 1.86 -26.60 6.43
CA ARG A 194 1.87 -26.07 5.05
C ARG A 194 1.40 -24.62 4.93
N TRP A 195 1.47 -23.85 6.00
CA TRP A 195 1.03 -22.44 5.98
C TRP A 195 1.68 -21.60 4.89
N HIS A 196 2.96 -21.84 4.57
CA HIS A 196 3.69 -21.11 3.53
C HIS A 196 3.10 -21.32 2.13
N VAL A 197 2.48 -22.47 1.84
CA VAL A 197 1.85 -22.75 0.54
C VAL A 197 0.69 -21.78 0.25
N VAL A 198 0.03 -21.26 1.28
CA VAL A 198 -1.06 -20.27 1.13
C VAL A 198 -0.57 -18.97 0.49
N TYR A 199 0.72 -18.64 0.62
CA TYR A 199 1.30 -17.43 0.02
C TYR A 199 1.52 -17.54 -1.48
N LEU A 200 1.58 -18.76 -2.06
CA LEU A 200 1.83 -18.97 -3.48
C LEU A 200 0.72 -18.38 -4.37
N VAL A 201 -0.54 -18.62 -4.03
CA VAL A 201 -1.69 -18.15 -4.84
C VAL A 201 -1.74 -16.61 -4.84
N PRO A 202 -1.67 -15.90 -3.70
CA PRO A 202 -1.57 -14.45 -3.69
C PRO A 202 -0.32 -13.91 -4.42
N ALA A 203 0.81 -14.60 -4.37
CA ALA A 203 2.01 -14.21 -5.11
C ALA A 203 1.77 -14.24 -6.63
N ILE A 204 1.17 -15.31 -7.14
CA ILE A 204 0.79 -15.42 -8.56
C ILE A 204 -0.19 -14.30 -8.94
N ILE A 205 -1.21 -14.05 -8.11
CA ILE A 205 -2.14 -12.94 -8.32
C ILE A 205 -1.38 -11.61 -8.38
N GLY A 206 -0.43 -11.36 -7.48
CA GLY A 206 0.40 -10.17 -7.47
C GLY A 206 1.19 -9.96 -8.77
N PHE A 207 1.81 -11.02 -9.30
CA PHE A 207 2.51 -10.96 -10.59
C PHE A 207 1.57 -10.70 -11.76
N VAL A 208 0.42 -11.39 -11.81
CA VAL A 208 -0.60 -11.17 -12.84
C VAL A 208 -1.15 -9.76 -12.77
N MET A 209 -1.45 -9.25 -11.56
CA MET A 209 -1.97 -7.89 -11.40
C MET A 209 -0.92 -6.83 -11.71
N SER A 210 0.37 -7.08 -11.46
CA SER A 210 1.44 -6.19 -11.89
C SER A 210 1.53 -6.09 -13.41
N LEU A 211 1.47 -7.22 -14.11
CA LEU A 211 1.41 -7.26 -15.57
C LEU A 211 0.15 -6.54 -16.09
N PHE A 212 -0.99 -6.77 -15.45
CA PHE A 212 -2.24 -6.12 -15.78
C PHE A 212 -2.17 -4.60 -15.57
N ALA A 213 -1.56 -4.14 -14.47
CA ALA A 213 -1.30 -2.72 -14.23
C ALA A 213 -0.38 -2.12 -15.30
N LEU A 214 0.67 -2.85 -15.70
CA LEU A 214 1.59 -2.42 -16.74
C LEU A 214 0.87 -2.18 -18.09
N LEU A 215 0.00 -3.10 -18.48
CA LEU A 215 -0.69 -3.06 -19.78
C LEU A 215 -1.87 -2.08 -19.77
N PHE A 216 -2.69 -2.11 -18.73
CA PHE A 216 -4.00 -1.45 -18.72
C PHE A 216 -4.09 -0.21 -17.85
N ALA A 217 -3.30 -0.06 -16.78
CA ALA A 217 -3.35 1.15 -15.99
C ALA A 217 -2.84 2.36 -16.80
N LYS A 218 -3.54 3.48 -16.65
CA LYS A 218 -3.18 4.76 -17.31
C LYS A 218 -2.67 5.72 -16.24
N GLU A 219 -1.87 6.70 -16.66
CA GLU A 219 -1.34 7.73 -15.76
C GLU A 219 -2.46 8.64 -15.23
N THR A 220 -2.31 9.26 -14.07
CA THR A 220 -3.34 10.16 -13.52
C THR A 220 -3.43 11.47 -14.29
N ASN A 221 -4.65 12.05 -14.34
CA ASN A 221 -4.87 13.34 -14.99
C ASN A 221 -4.10 14.47 -14.30
N ALA A 222 -4.04 14.45 -12.97
CA ALA A 222 -3.32 15.44 -12.18
C ALA A 222 -1.83 15.47 -12.51
N PHE A 223 -1.20 14.29 -12.62
CA PHE A 223 0.20 14.20 -13.05
C PHE A 223 0.40 14.69 -14.47
N LEU A 224 -0.50 14.30 -15.41
CA LEU A 224 -0.38 14.70 -16.81
C LEU A 224 -0.48 16.21 -16.97
N ILE A 225 -1.44 16.87 -16.30
CA ILE A 225 -1.60 18.32 -16.34
C ILE A 225 -0.34 19.02 -15.83
N LYS A 226 0.15 18.63 -14.64
CA LYS A 226 1.39 19.20 -14.08
C LYS A 226 2.60 18.98 -14.98
N ARG A 227 2.71 17.79 -15.60
CA ARG A 227 3.83 17.48 -16.48
C ARG A 227 3.77 18.25 -17.79
N ILE A 228 2.58 18.42 -18.37
CA ILE A 228 2.35 19.24 -19.58
C ILE A 228 2.69 20.69 -19.28
N GLU A 229 2.22 21.24 -18.16
CA GLU A 229 2.54 22.59 -17.72
C GLU A 229 4.06 22.79 -17.57
N TYR A 230 4.72 21.85 -16.89
CA TYR A 230 6.17 21.86 -16.76
C TYR A 230 6.89 21.84 -18.12
N LEU A 231 6.44 21.02 -19.07
CA LEU A 231 7.04 20.91 -20.39
C LEU A 231 6.80 22.17 -21.27
N LYS A 232 5.69 22.88 -21.05
CA LYS A 232 5.38 24.15 -21.74
C LYS A 232 6.14 25.34 -21.17
N THR A 233 6.60 25.27 -19.93
CA THR A 233 7.36 26.36 -19.29
C THR A 233 8.76 26.44 -19.92
N PRO A 234 9.28 27.62 -20.28
CA PRO A 234 10.63 27.79 -20.79
C PRO A 234 11.71 27.27 -19.84
N ILE A 235 12.82 26.77 -20.37
CA ILE A 235 13.88 26.14 -19.56
C ILE A 235 14.45 27.14 -18.52
N GLU A 236 14.64 28.38 -18.90
CA GLU A 236 15.14 29.44 -18.02
C GLU A 236 14.24 29.67 -16.81
N GLU A 237 12.93 29.73 -17.04
CA GLU A 237 11.94 29.88 -15.96
C GLU A 237 11.86 28.64 -15.05
N ARG A 238 12.04 27.44 -15.62
CA ARG A 238 12.12 26.20 -14.83
C ARG A 238 13.33 26.17 -13.91
N GLU A 239 14.49 26.64 -14.40
CA GLU A 239 15.71 26.73 -13.59
C GLU A 239 15.56 27.74 -12.48
N GLN A 240 14.93 28.88 -12.76
CA GLN A 240 14.65 29.90 -11.76
C GLN A 240 13.70 29.38 -10.67
N ARG A 241 12.56 28.79 -11.05
CA ARG A 241 11.62 28.12 -10.12
C ARG A 241 12.29 26.99 -9.32
N SER A 242 13.22 26.25 -9.95
CA SER A 242 13.98 25.19 -9.27
C SER A 242 14.95 25.75 -8.23
N LYS A 243 15.59 26.90 -8.48
CA LYS A 243 16.45 27.59 -7.52
C LYS A 243 15.64 28.14 -6.35
N GLU A 244 14.56 28.86 -6.63
CA GLU A 244 13.64 29.37 -5.62
C GLU A 244 13.04 28.24 -4.76
N GLY A 245 12.62 27.13 -5.39
CA GLY A 245 12.13 25.94 -4.68
C GLY A 245 13.20 25.24 -3.83
N ARG A 246 14.48 25.27 -4.26
CA ARG A 246 15.60 24.76 -3.45
C ARG A 246 15.89 25.68 -2.25
N GLU A 247 15.84 26.97 -2.43
CA GLU A 247 16.00 27.94 -1.34
C GLU A 247 14.85 27.85 -0.33
N GLN A 248 13.60 27.73 -0.80
CA GLN A 248 12.44 27.48 0.07
C GLN A 248 12.51 26.12 0.77
N ASN A 249 12.95 25.05 0.09
CA ASN A 249 13.16 23.75 0.70
C ASN A 249 14.37 23.71 1.64
N ALA A 250 15.40 24.47 1.40
CA ALA A 250 16.52 24.63 2.34
C ALA A 250 16.08 25.30 3.65
N GLN A 251 15.09 26.24 3.56
CA GLN A 251 14.45 26.85 4.73
C GLN A 251 13.34 25.98 5.33
N GLY A 252 12.74 25.04 4.55
CA GLY A 252 11.55 24.25 4.87
C GLY A 252 11.77 22.73 4.95
N GLY A 253 12.95 22.25 5.34
CA GLY A 253 13.25 20.82 5.45
C GLY A 253 12.28 20.03 6.36
N ILE A 254 12.40 18.71 6.37
CA ILE A 254 11.58 17.78 7.17
C ILE A 254 11.44 18.25 8.63
N LEU A 255 12.51 18.76 9.21
CA LEU A 255 12.52 19.35 10.57
C LEU A 255 11.56 20.54 10.71
N THR A 256 11.45 21.38 9.69
CA THR A 256 10.53 22.54 9.70
C THR A 256 9.09 22.08 9.57
N ALA A 257 8.82 21.07 8.73
CA ALA A 257 7.48 20.46 8.61
C ALA A 257 7.06 19.80 9.94
N VAL A 258 7.97 19.09 10.60
CA VAL A 258 7.75 18.50 11.93
C VAL A 258 7.50 19.59 12.97
N LYS A 259 8.34 20.63 13.03
CA LYS A 259 8.12 21.77 13.92
C LYS A 259 6.79 22.47 13.68
N PHE A 260 6.40 22.65 12.40
CA PHE A 260 5.11 23.20 12.03
C PHE A 260 3.95 22.33 12.53
N ALA A 261 4.01 21.02 12.31
CA ALA A 261 2.99 20.08 12.75
C ALA A 261 2.81 20.10 14.28
N PHE A 262 3.92 20.16 15.03
CA PHE A 262 3.86 20.24 16.49
C PHE A 262 3.51 21.64 17.03
N LYS A 263 3.75 22.71 16.27
CA LYS A 263 3.36 24.07 16.64
C LYS A 263 1.84 24.27 16.54
N HIS A 264 1.18 23.67 15.55
CA HIS A 264 -0.26 23.82 15.35
C HIS A 264 -1.07 22.86 16.23
N ARG A 265 -1.86 23.41 17.17
CA ARG A 265 -2.66 22.64 18.14
C ARG A 265 -3.52 21.54 17.46
N GLN A 266 -4.21 21.87 16.38
CA GLN A 266 -5.09 20.93 15.67
C GLN A 266 -4.30 19.75 15.07
N LEU A 267 -3.15 20.01 14.42
CA LEU A 267 -2.30 18.96 13.84
C LEU A 267 -1.70 18.07 14.93
N ARG A 268 -1.27 18.66 16.05
CA ARG A 268 -0.74 17.90 17.19
C ARG A 268 -1.77 16.94 17.76
N PHE A 269 -3.02 17.38 18.00
CA PHE A 269 -4.09 16.49 18.45
C PHE A 269 -4.41 15.41 17.44
N LEU A 270 -4.45 15.73 16.14
CA LEU A 270 -4.66 14.75 15.09
C LEU A 270 -3.55 13.69 15.07
N ILE A 271 -2.29 14.09 15.19
CA ILE A 271 -1.15 13.16 15.26
C ILE A 271 -1.29 12.25 16.47
N ILE A 272 -1.59 12.80 17.67
CA ILE A 272 -1.77 12.00 18.89
C ILE A 272 -2.94 11.02 18.73
N ALA A 273 -4.08 11.49 18.22
CA ALA A 273 -5.25 10.64 17.99
C ALA A 273 -4.95 9.50 17.01
N CYS A 274 -4.25 9.79 15.90
CA CYS A 274 -3.80 8.77 14.96
C CYS A 274 -2.83 7.79 15.61
N CYS A 275 -1.85 8.25 16.38
CA CYS A 275 -0.91 7.37 17.09
C CYS A 275 -1.65 6.45 18.06
N CYS A 276 -2.56 6.98 18.89
CA CYS A 276 -3.35 6.17 19.81
C CYS A 276 -4.22 5.13 19.09
N PHE A 277 -4.88 5.54 18.01
CA PHE A 277 -5.68 4.64 17.19
C PHE A 277 -4.84 3.52 16.57
N TYR A 278 -3.69 3.85 15.98
CA TYR A 278 -2.81 2.84 15.39
C TYR A 278 -2.20 1.91 16.43
N LEU A 279 -1.80 2.40 17.60
CA LEU A 279 -1.29 1.57 18.69
C LEU A 279 -2.35 0.55 19.16
N ALA A 280 -3.59 1.00 19.37
CA ALA A 280 -4.68 0.12 19.78
C ALA A 280 -5.05 -0.88 18.66
N SER A 281 -5.19 -0.40 17.42
CA SER A 281 -5.60 -1.22 16.28
C SER A 281 -4.52 -2.25 15.89
N LEU A 282 -3.25 -1.84 15.82
CA LEU A 282 -2.14 -2.75 15.49
C LEU A 282 -1.92 -3.79 16.60
N GLY A 283 -2.00 -3.39 17.88
CA GLY A 283 -1.84 -4.30 18.99
C GLY A 283 -2.86 -5.43 18.97
N THR A 284 -4.14 -5.11 18.75
CA THR A 284 -5.21 -6.10 18.69
C THR A 284 -5.17 -6.93 17.40
N ALA A 285 -4.97 -6.30 16.25
CA ALA A 285 -4.96 -7.00 14.97
C ALA A 285 -3.75 -7.94 14.84
N THR A 286 -2.54 -7.47 15.18
CA THR A 286 -1.30 -8.25 15.02
C THR A 286 -1.32 -9.53 15.83
N TYR A 287 -1.87 -9.51 17.04
CA TYR A 287 -1.91 -10.68 17.92
C TYR A 287 -3.24 -11.44 17.92
N SER A 288 -4.17 -11.11 17.02
CA SER A 288 -5.52 -11.71 16.98
C SER A 288 -5.52 -13.23 16.94
N THR A 289 -4.70 -13.84 16.06
CA THR A 289 -4.61 -15.31 15.96
C THR A 289 -3.89 -15.95 17.14
N VAL A 290 -2.93 -15.26 17.73
CA VAL A 290 -2.24 -15.70 18.95
C VAL A 290 -3.20 -15.67 20.13
N MET A 291 -3.98 -14.59 20.27
CA MET A 291 -5.00 -14.46 21.32
C MET A 291 -6.10 -15.53 21.16
N ALA A 292 -6.56 -15.79 19.94
CA ALA A 292 -7.53 -16.84 19.67
C ALA A 292 -7.01 -18.24 20.07
N LYS A 293 -5.76 -18.55 19.75
CA LYS A 293 -5.12 -19.81 20.19
C LYS A 293 -4.94 -19.88 21.70
N SER A 294 -4.57 -18.80 22.37
CA SER A 294 -4.48 -18.76 23.83
C SER A 294 -5.83 -18.90 24.53
N ALA A 295 -6.92 -18.50 23.85
CA ALA A 295 -8.30 -18.74 24.27
C ALA A 295 -8.81 -20.16 23.93
N LEU A 296 -7.93 -21.07 23.50
CA LEU A 296 -8.23 -22.46 23.13
C LEU A 296 -9.25 -22.60 21.98
N MET A 297 -9.37 -21.59 21.12
CA MET A 297 -10.21 -21.68 19.91
C MET A 297 -9.64 -22.72 18.94
N THR A 298 -10.53 -23.49 18.35
CA THR A 298 -10.20 -24.46 17.30
C THR A 298 -9.77 -23.76 16.02
N GLU A 299 -9.07 -24.45 15.13
CA GLU A 299 -8.68 -23.90 13.81
C GLU A 299 -9.90 -23.54 12.95
N GLU A 300 -11.03 -24.23 13.12
CA GLU A 300 -12.30 -23.92 12.44
C GLU A 300 -12.89 -22.60 12.96
N GLU A 301 -12.94 -22.39 14.26
CA GLU A 301 -13.41 -21.14 14.87
C GLU A 301 -12.54 -19.94 14.49
N ILE A 302 -11.22 -20.12 14.49
CA ILE A 302 -10.27 -19.10 14.04
C ILE A 302 -10.53 -18.78 12.56
N THR A 303 -10.70 -19.79 11.72
CA THR A 303 -10.97 -19.61 10.29
C THR A 303 -12.29 -18.87 10.07
N LEU A 304 -13.35 -19.23 10.83
CA LEU A 304 -14.64 -18.52 10.76
C LEU A 304 -14.50 -17.03 11.17
N ALA A 305 -13.77 -16.75 12.24
CA ALA A 305 -13.50 -15.37 12.66
C ALA A 305 -12.75 -14.58 11.59
N LEU A 306 -11.76 -15.21 10.94
CA LEU A 306 -11.01 -14.62 9.83
C LEU A 306 -11.86 -14.38 8.56
N PHE A 307 -12.96 -15.10 8.38
CA PHE A 307 -13.95 -14.82 7.33
C PHE A 307 -14.86 -13.64 7.69
N LEU A 308 -15.32 -13.57 8.94
CA LEU A 308 -16.27 -12.53 9.36
C LEU A 308 -15.61 -11.14 9.43
N TYR A 309 -14.33 -11.07 9.82
CA TYR A 309 -13.61 -9.81 9.97
C TYR A 309 -13.56 -8.94 8.69
N PRO A 310 -13.14 -9.46 7.53
CA PRO A 310 -13.14 -8.68 6.28
C PRO A 310 -14.53 -8.23 5.84
N VAL A 311 -15.55 -9.05 6.05
CA VAL A 311 -16.94 -8.70 5.71
C VAL A 311 -17.41 -7.51 6.54
N GLY A 312 -17.23 -7.58 7.86
CA GLY A 312 -17.54 -6.47 8.76
C GLY A 312 -16.76 -5.19 8.39
N ASN A 313 -15.45 -5.32 8.19
CA ASN A 313 -14.59 -4.20 7.81
C ASN A 313 -15.01 -3.55 6.49
N ALA A 314 -15.34 -4.33 5.45
CA ALA A 314 -15.82 -3.83 4.18
C ALA A 314 -17.15 -3.06 4.33
N LEU A 315 -18.11 -3.59 5.10
CA LEU A 315 -19.39 -2.92 5.36
C LEU A 315 -19.20 -1.58 6.07
N PHE A 316 -18.41 -1.54 7.14
CA PHE A 316 -18.13 -0.30 7.87
C PHE A 316 -17.34 0.70 7.02
N THR A 317 -16.42 0.24 6.17
CA THR A 317 -15.70 1.09 5.22
C THR A 317 -16.65 1.74 4.23
N LEU A 318 -17.60 0.99 3.67
CA LEU A 318 -18.62 1.55 2.78
C LEU A 318 -19.49 2.60 3.51
N ILE A 319 -20.04 2.26 4.67
CA ILE A 319 -20.88 3.17 5.46
C ILE A 319 -20.12 4.46 5.76
N SER A 320 -18.88 4.36 6.24
CA SER A 320 -18.07 5.54 6.58
C SER A 320 -17.79 6.43 5.39
N GLY A 321 -17.56 5.87 4.20
CA GLY A 321 -17.37 6.63 2.97
C GLY A 321 -18.60 7.46 2.58
N PHE A 322 -19.79 6.86 2.63
CA PHE A 322 -21.04 7.57 2.33
C PHE A 322 -21.38 8.62 3.39
N VAL A 323 -21.18 8.29 4.67
CA VAL A 323 -21.42 9.23 5.79
C VAL A 323 -20.47 10.42 5.70
N SER A 324 -19.19 10.17 5.39
CA SER A 324 -18.16 11.21 5.26
C SER A 324 -18.45 12.21 4.13
N ASP A 325 -18.94 11.72 2.98
CA ASP A 325 -19.30 12.61 1.87
C ASP A 325 -20.59 13.41 2.16
N LYS A 326 -21.52 12.86 2.98
CA LYS A 326 -22.81 13.52 3.31
C LYS A 326 -22.69 14.50 4.48
N PHE A 327 -22.01 14.12 5.57
CA PHE A 327 -21.98 14.90 6.81
C PHE A 327 -20.64 15.61 7.04
N GLY A 328 -19.66 15.35 6.18
CA GLY A 328 -18.34 15.96 6.25
C GLY A 328 -17.35 15.17 7.08
N ARG A 329 -16.07 15.30 6.69
CA ARG A 329 -14.94 14.52 7.24
C ARG A 329 -14.62 14.79 8.71
N LYS A 330 -15.17 15.86 9.29
CA LYS A 330 -14.93 16.20 10.70
C LYS A 330 -15.82 15.39 11.63
N VAL A 331 -16.98 14.93 11.14
CA VAL A 331 -17.98 14.20 11.91
C VAL A 331 -17.75 12.70 11.84
N THR A 332 -17.15 12.24 10.73
CA THR A 332 -16.83 10.82 10.49
C THR A 332 -15.44 10.48 10.99
#